data_ae7402808faf97e3c56ad032b36ff0ef
#
_entry.id   ae7402808faf97e3c56ad032b36ff0ef
#
_cell.length_a   1.000
_cell.length_b   1.000
_cell.length_c   1.000
_cell.angle_alpha   90.00
_cell.angle_beta   90.00
_cell.angle_gamma   90.00
#
_symmetry.space_group_name_H-M   'P 1'
#
loop_
_entity.id
_entity.type
_entity.pdbx_description
1 polymer ?
#
loop_
_entity_poly.entity_id
_entity_poly.type
_entity_poly.pdbx_seq_one_letter_code
_entity_poly.pdbx_strand_id
1 'polypeptide(L)'
;MKYADYYDCDICNGNSVGMSLFVSGCPIHCEGCFNPETWDFNYGKDWTPEIEDKFINLAGREYIKRISFLGGSPLCDENFADVSLLIQKLKYHYPDKKIWVYTGYTLDAIMSNEYKRQILSYIDVLVDGSFDIAQKDLMLAFRGSKNQRLIDIQETLKSGIVTLWKGIE
;
A
#
# COMPACT_ATOMS: atom_id res chain seq x y z
N MET A 1 -7.99 0.40 -13.29
CA MET A 1 -6.51 0.49 -13.11
C MET A 1 -5.78 -0.63 -13.84
N LYS A 2 -4.46 -0.51 -14.01
CA LYS A 2 -3.58 -1.63 -14.39
C LYS A 2 -2.74 -2.07 -13.21
N TYR A 3 -2.22 -3.30 -13.25
CA TYR A 3 -1.32 -3.83 -12.23
C TYR A 3 -0.13 -4.54 -12.90
N ALA A 4 1.05 -4.40 -12.28
CA ALA A 4 2.26 -5.07 -12.74
C ALA A 4 2.20 -6.55 -12.42
N ASP A 5 1.93 -6.90 -11.16
CA ASP A 5 1.80 -8.27 -10.67
C ASP A 5 1.10 -8.31 -9.29
N TYR A 6 0.79 -9.52 -8.81
CA TYR A 6 0.44 -9.74 -7.41
C TYR A 6 1.07 -11.03 -6.90
N TYR A 7 1.45 -11.03 -5.63
CA TYR A 7 1.95 -12.21 -4.94
C TYR A 7 0.88 -12.71 -3.98
N ASP A 8 0.48 -13.96 -4.16
CA ASP A 8 -0.56 -14.61 -3.34
C ASP A 8 -0.03 -15.21 -2.03
N CYS A 9 1.29 -15.15 -1.84
CA CYS A 9 2.01 -15.47 -0.59
C CYS A 9 3.29 -14.63 -0.55
N ASP A 10 3.37 -13.69 0.38
CA ASP A 10 4.46 -12.73 0.51
C ASP A 10 4.80 -12.45 1.98
N ILE A 11 6.09 -12.35 2.28
CA ILE A 11 6.63 -12.01 3.61
C ILE A 11 7.52 -10.76 3.58
N CYS A 12 7.72 -10.15 2.41
CA CYS A 12 8.68 -9.06 2.24
C CYS A 12 8.04 -7.67 2.36
N ASN A 13 6.77 -7.53 2.03
CA ASN A 13 6.09 -6.24 1.95
C ASN A 13 5.18 -5.95 3.15
N GLY A 14 5.65 -6.24 4.35
CA GLY A 14 4.99 -5.99 5.62
C GLY A 14 5.11 -7.16 6.58
N ASN A 15 4.64 -6.96 7.81
CA ASN A 15 4.70 -7.97 8.86
C ASN A 15 3.76 -9.15 8.55
N SER A 16 4.16 -10.34 8.96
CA SER A 16 3.42 -11.60 8.78
C SER A 16 3.25 -12.05 7.31
N VAL A 17 2.75 -13.26 7.12
CA VAL A 17 2.43 -13.79 5.78
C VAL A 17 1.24 -13.03 5.21
N GLY A 18 1.37 -12.56 4.00
CA GLY A 18 0.36 -11.76 3.34
C GLY A 18 0.29 -11.96 1.84
N MET A 19 -0.49 -11.11 1.21
CA MET A 19 -0.53 -10.91 -0.24
C MET A 19 -0.03 -9.50 -0.56
N SER A 20 0.47 -9.31 -1.77
CA SER A 20 0.92 -8.00 -2.24
C SER A 20 0.41 -7.75 -3.65
N LEU A 21 -0.19 -6.57 -3.86
CA LEU A 21 -0.63 -6.09 -5.17
C LEU A 21 0.26 -4.93 -5.61
N PHE A 22 0.93 -5.09 -6.74
CA PHE A 22 1.76 -4.08 -7.38
C PHE A 22 0.96 -3.36 -8.46
N VAL A 23 0.41 -2.19 -8.14
CA VAL A 23 -0.32 -1.37 -9.12
C VAL A 23 0.65 -0.72 -10.11
N SER A 24 0.15 -0.37 -11.30
CA SER A 24 0.89 0.39 -12.30
C SER A 24 0.46 1.84 -12.30
N GLY A 25 1.41 2.72 -12.66
CA GLY A 25 1.23 4.17 -12.65
C GLY A 25 1.74 4.83 -11.38
N CYS A 26 2.75 5.69 -11.54
CA CYS A 26 3.28 6.52 -10.45
C CYS A 26 3.73 7.88 -11.01
N PRO A 27 3.11 8.99 -10.59
CA PRO A 27 3.51 10.31 -11.06
C PRO A 27 4.75 10.88 -10.35
N ILE A 28 5.28 10.20 -9.32
CA ILE A 28 6.33 10.73 -8.44
C ILE A 28 7.73 10.52 -9.03
N HIS A 29 7.98 9.38 -9.69
CA HIS A 29 9.23 9.03 -10.38
C HIS A 29 10.48 9.22 -9.52
N CYS A 30 10.52 8.64 -8.32
CA CYS A 30 11.66 8.77 -7.41
C CYS A 30 12.96 8.27 -8.05
N GLU A 31 14.04 9.04 -7.93
CA GLU A 31 15.36 8.61 -8.38
C GLU A 31 15.78 7.33 -7.66
N GLY A 32 16.23 6.31 -8.42
CA GLY A 32 16.63 5.02 -7.87
C GLY A 32 15.47 4.15 -7.36
N CYS A 33 14.25 4.41 -7.82
CA CYS A 33 13.06 3.59 -7.50
C CYS A 33 13.34 2.10 -7.71
N PHE A 34 12.82 1.24 -6.83
CA PHE A 34 12.98 -0.22 -6.94
C PHE A 34 12.14 -0.84 -8.07
N ASN A 35 11.07 -0.16 -8.51
CA ASN A 35 10.14 -0.65 -9.53
C ASN A 35 9.89 0.45 -10.61
N PRO A 36 10.91 0.93 -11.33
CA PRO A 36 10.74 2.05 -12.27
C PRO A 36 9.80 1.71 -13.43
N GLU A 37 9.66 0.44 -13.80
CA GLU A 37 8.72 -0.01 -14.83
C GLU A 37 7.25 0.26 -14.43
N THR A 38 6.95 0.32 -13.14
CA THR A 38 5.60 0.61 -12.66
C THR A 38 5.24 2.10 -12.69
N TRP A 39 6.12 2.98 -13.18
CA TRP A 39 5.78 4.39 -13.39
C TRP A 39 4.77 4.58 -14.51
N ASP A 40 4.87 3.74 -15.56
CA ASP A 40 3.95 3.78 -16.69
C ASP A 40 2.56 3.25 -16.27
N PHE A 41 1.53 4.08 -16.45
CA PHE A 41 0.14 3.72 -16.20
C PHE A 41 -0.38 2.61 -17.12
N ASN A 42 0.27 2.36 -18.25
CA ASN A 42 -0.07 1.29 -19.20
C ASN A 42 0.71 0.00 -18.95
N TYR A 43 1.66 -0.02 -18.02
CA TYR A 43 2.46 -1.21 -17.73
C TYR A 43 1.62 -2.33 -17.14
N GLY A 44 1.95 -3.59 -17.52
CA GLY A 44 1.35 -4.77 -16.93
C GLY A 44 -0.02 -5.14 -17.51
N LYS A 45 -0.93 -5.59 -16.68
CA LYS A 45 -2.21 -6.22 -17.06
C LYS A 45 -3.39 -5.37 -16.59
N ASP A 46 -4.54 -5.52 -17.26
CA ASP A 46 -5.78 -4.89 -16.81
C ASP A 46 -6.32 -5.56 -15.53
N TRP A 47 -6.73 -4.74 -14.55
CA TRP A 47 -7.44 -5.20 -13.38
C TRP A 47 -8.91 -5.43 -13.72
N THR A 48 -9.24 -6.69 -14.07
CA THR A 48 -10.60 -7.08 -14.47
C THR A 48 -11.39 -7.59 -13.26
N PRO A 49 -12.74 -7.63 -13.35
CA PRO A 49 -13.57 -8.21 -12.30
C PRO A 49 -13.17 -9.64 -11.93
N GLU A 50 -12.78 -10.47 -12.91
CA GLU A 50 -12.38 -11.86 -12.70
C GLU A 50 -11.07 -11.95 -11.89
N ILE A 51 -10.12 -11.04 -12.16
CA ILE A 51 -8.87 -10.95 -11.41
C ILE A 51 -9.13 -10.45 -9.99
N GLU A 52 -10.01 -9.47 -9.84
CA GLU A 52 -10.41 -8.95 -8.52
C GLU A 52 -11.07 -10.03 -7.67
N ASP A 53 -12.04 -10.75 -8.21
CA ASP A 53 -12.70 -11.86 -7.51
C ASP A 53 -11.70 -12.94 -7.10
N LYS A 54 -10.78 -13.30 -7.99
CA LYS A 54 -9.71 -14.24 -7.69
C LYS A 54 -8.81 -13.72 -6.55
N PHE A 55 -8.40 -12.46 -6.60
CA PHE A 55 -7.55 -11.85 -5.58
C PHE A 55 -8.25 -11.81 -4.22
N ILE A 56 -9.52 -11.40 -4.17
CA ILE A 56 -10.31 -11.39 -2.94
C ILE A 56 -10.46 -12.82 -2.37
N ASN A 57 -10.76 -13.81 -3.21
CA ASN A 57 -10.86 -15.21 -2.77
C ASN A 57 -9.55 -15.74 -2.19
N LEU A 58 -8.41 -15.43 -2.82
CA LEU A 58 -7.09 -15.80 -2.32
C LEU A 58 -6.78 -15.14 -0.98
N ALA A 59 -7.21 -13.90 -0.77
CA ALA A 59 -7.06 -13.20 0.50
C ALA A 59 -7.83 -13.88 1.65
N GLY A 60 -8.85 -14.69 1.35
CA GLY A 60 -9.60 -15.48 2.33
C GLY A 60 -8.84 -16.63 2.99
N ARG A 61 -7.69 -17.04 2.46
CA ARG A 61 -6.89 -18.12 3.04
C ARG A 61 -6.51 -17.82 4.48
N GLU A 62 -6.58 -18.82 5.36
CA GLU A 62 -6.39 -18.64 6.80
C GLU A 62 -5.01 -18.10 7.18
N TYR A 63 -3.97 -18.52 6.48
CA TYR A 63 -2.59 -18.09 6.74
C TYR A 63 -2.29 -16.67 6.24
N ILE A 64 -3.11 -16.10 5.35
CA ILE A 64 -2.97 -14.70 4.93
C ILE A 64 -3.46 -13.80 6.06
N LYS A 65 -2.56 -12.97 6.60
CA LYS A 65 -2.86 -12.04 7.69
C LYS A 65 -2.86 -10.58 7.23
N ARG A 66 -2.26 -10.30 6.07
CA ARG A 66 -2.02 -8.96 5.55
C ARG A 66 -2.26 -8.90 4.04
N ILE A 67 -2.73 -7.75 3.57
CA ILE A 67 -2.73 -7.40 2.16
C ILE A 67 -2.01 -6.05 2.00
N SER A 68 -0.97 -6.03 1.16
CA SER A 68 -0.17 -4.85 0.87
C SER A 68 -0.41 -4.32 -0.54
N PHE A 69 -0.55 -3.02 -0.64
CA PHE A 69 -0.71 -2.28 -1.89
C PHE A 69 0.54 -1.44 -2.13
N LEU A 70 1.21 -1.67 -3.24
CA LEU A 70 2.47 -1.02 -3.59
C LEU A 70 2.68 -1.07 -5.12
N GLY A 71 3.92 -0.96 -5.59
CA GLY A 71 4.30 -0.99 -7.01
C GLY A 71 4.50 0.42 -7.52
N GLY A 72 3.57 0.93 -8.31
CA GLY A 72 3.48 2.33 -8.69
C GLY A 72 3.02 3.20 -7.50
N SER A 73 1.97 3.99 -7.68
CA SER A 73 1.40 4.78 -6.58
C SER A 73 -0.08 4.40 -6.35
N PRO A 74 -0.38 3.56 -5.33
CA PRO A 74 -1.76 3.15 -5.05
C PRO A 74 -2.71 4.31 -4.75
N LEU A 75 -2.20 5.40 -4.17
CA LEU A 75 -2.99 6.57 -3.79
C LEU A 75 -2.85 7.78 -4.73
N CYS A 76 -2.28 7.60 -5.94
CA CYS A 76 -2.37 8.65 -6.98
C CYS A 76 -3.80 8.77 -7.50
N ASP A 77 -4.13 9.89 -8.14
CA ASP A 77 -5.51 10.20 -8.54
C ASP A 77 -6.08 9.14 -9.47
N GLU A 78 -5.26 8.61 -10.38
CA GLU A 78 -5.65 7.64 -11.40
C GLU A 78 -5.96 6.25 -10.81
N ASN A 79 -5.26 5.86 -9.74
CA ASN A 79 -5.44 4.54 -9.11
C ASN A 79 -6.39 4.57 -7.91
N PHE A 80 -6.60 5.74 -7.32
CA PHE A 80 -7.24 5.88 -6.01
C PHE A 80 -8.64 5.26 -5.95
N ALA A 81 -9.46 5.48 -6.97
CA ALA A 81 -10.84 4.97 -6.96
C ALA A 81 -10.88 3.44 -6.92
N ASP A 82 -10.11 2.78 -7.79
CA ASP A 82 -10.08 1.31 -7.89
C ASP A 82 -9.45 0.69 -6.63
N VAL A 83 -8.32 1.23 -6.17
CA VAL A 83 -7.62 0.75 -4.97
C VAL A 83 -8.49 0.94 -3.73
N SER A 84 -9.15 2.10 -3.58
CA SER A 84 -10.03 2.38 -2.46
C SER A 84 -11.22 1.40 -2.40
N LEU A 85 -11.85 1.14 -3.55
CA LEU A 85 -12.95 0.19 -3.63
C LEU A 85 -12.49 -1.24 -3.28
N LEU A 86 -11.34 -1.67 -3.78
CA LEU A 86 -10.78 -2.99 -3.49
C LEU A 86 -10.46 -3.14 -1.98
N ILE A 87 -9.85 -2.13 -1.37
CA ILE A 87 -9.58 -2.14 0.08
C ILE A 87 -10.87 -2.25 0.88
N GLN A 88 -11.92 -1.50 0.52
CA GLN A 88 -13.22 -1.58 1.20
C GLN A 88 -13.85 -2.98 1.07
N LYS A 89 -13.82 -3.58 -0.13
CA LYS A 89 -14.28 -4.96 -0.35
C LYS A 89 -13.51 -5.98 0.50
N LEU A 90 -12.18 -5.85 0.56
CA LEU A 90 -11.34 -6.73 1.38
C LEU A 90 -11.67 -6.60 2.87
N LYS A 91 -11.86 -5.39 3.39
CA LYS A 91 -12.26 -5.16 4.78
C LYS A 91 -13.69 -5.62 5.06
N TYR A 92 -14.58 -5.55 4.09
CA TYR A 92 -15.94 -6.08 4.22
C TYR A 92 -15.95 -7.62 4.36
N HIS A 93 -15.18 -8.32 3.52
CA HIS A 93 -15.09 -9.78 3.54
C HIS A 93 -14.20 -10.32 4.66
N TYR A 94 -13.14 -9.58 4.99
CA TYR A 94 -12.08 -10.03 5.91
C TYR A 94 -11.64 -8.89 6.84
N PRO A 95 -12.49 -8.48 7.80
CA PRO A 95 -12.26 -7.31 8.66
C PRO A 95 -10.98 -7.44 9.52
N ASP A 96 -10.59 -8.65 9.87
CA ASP A 96 -9.42 -8.91 10.73
C ASP A 96 -8.07 -8.83 9.98
N LYS A 97 -8.09 -8.86 8.63
CA LYS A 97 -6.86 -8.79 7.87
C LYS A 97 -6.31 -7.37 7.80
N LYS A 98 -4.99 -7.26 7.97
CA LYS A 98 -4.31 -5.97 8.00
C LYS A 98 -4.09 -5.42 6.58
N ILE A 99 -4.42 -4.17 6.37
CA ILE A 99 -4.18 -3.45 5.12
C ILE A 99 -2.95 -2.57 5.27
N TRP A 100 -1.95 -2.81 4.43
CA TRP A 100 -0.75 -2.00 4.30
C TRP A 100 -0.77 -1.27 2.96
N VAL A 101 -0.45 0.02 2.98
CA VAL A 101 -0.38 0.82 1.75
C VAL A 101 0.95 1.57 1.72
N TYR A 102 1.67 1.39 0.62
CA TYR A 102 2.88 2.13 0.31
C TYR A 102 2.53 3.30 -0.60
N THR A 103 3.01 4.47 -0.26
CA THR A 103 2.75 5.67 -1.08
C THR A 103 3.93 6.62 -1.02
N GLY A 104 4.17 7.33 -2.11
CA GLY A 104 5.14 8.42 -2.10
C GLY A 104 4.59 9.74 -1.55
N TYR A 105 3.30 9.83 -1.26
CA TYR A 105 2.71 10.97 -0.57
C TYR A 105 2.93 10.89 0.93
N THR A 106 3.02 12.03 1.59
CA THR A 106 3.02 12.07 3.06
C THR A 106 1.61 11.91 3.62
N LEU A 107 1.49 11.44 4.86
CA LEU A 107 0.20 11.38 5.56
C LEU A 107 -0.50 12.74 5.56
N ASP A 108 0.25 13.83 5.79
CA ASP A 108 -0.31 15.18 5.81
C ASP A 108 -0.95 15.57 4.47
N ALA A 109 -0.32 15.20 3.34
CA ALA A 109 -0.86 15.42 2.01
C ALA A 109 -2.16 14.62 1.78
N ILE A 110 -2.23 13.38 2.26
CA ILE A 110 -3.43 12.55 2.19
C ILE A 110 -4.55 13.13 3.07
N MET A 111 -4.22 13.50 4.30
CA MET A 111 -5.19 14.11 5.24
C MET A 111 -5.78 15.43 4.74
N SER A 112 -4.98 16.22 4.02
CA SER A 112 -5.43 17.51 3.45
C SER A 112 -6.37 17.36 2.25
N ASN A 113 -6.39 16.15 1.63
CA ASN A 113 -7.30 15.85 0.52
C ASN A 113 -8.56 15.16 1.05
N GLU A 114 -9.69 15.87 1.01
CA GLU A 114 -10.96 15.38 1.57
C GLU A 114 -11.43 14.04 0.97
N TYR A 115 -11.19 13.83 -0.31
CA TYR A 115 -11.52 12.59 -0.99
C TYR A 115 -10.59 11.44 -0.56
N LYS A 116 -9.28 11.69 -0.51
CA LYS A 116 -8.29 10.64 -0.18
C LYS A 116 -8.27 10.26 1.30
N ARG A 117 -8.50 11.21 2.21
CA ARG A 117 -8.47 10.91 3.65
C ARG A 117 -9.47 9.85 4.10
N GLN A 118 -10.55 9.64 3.35
CA GLN A 118 -11.58 8.65 3.69
C GLN A 118 -11.05 7.21 3.73
N ILE A 119 -10.02 6.90 2.91
CA ILE A 119 -9.46 5.55 2.87
C ILE A 119 -8.69 5.20 4.14
N LEU A 120 -8.20 6.19 4.88
CA LEU A 120 -7.37 5.98 6.06
C LEU A 120 -8.06 5.14 7.13
N SER A 121 -9.39 5.21 7.25
CA SER A 121 -10.15 4.38 8.19
C SER A 121 -10.06 2.88 7.92
N TYR A 122 -9.68 2.49 6.70
CA TYR A 122 -9.54 1.10 6.27
C TYR A 122 -8.08 0.61 6.25
N ILE A 123 -7.11 1.52 6.39
CA ILE A 123 -5.68 1.21 6.37
C ILE A 123 -5.20 0.97 7.80
N ASP A 124 -4.44 -0.10 8.01
CA ASP A 124 -3.79 -0.38 9.29
C ASP A 124 -2.39 0.27 9.34
N VAL A 125 -1.58 0.08 8.30
CA VAL A 125 -0.24 0.66 8.23
C VAL A 125 -0.04 1.40 6.91
N LEU A 126 0.40 2.65 7.00
CA LEU A 126 0.80 3.47 5.87
C LEU A 126 2.33 3.59 5.86
N VAL A 127 2.96 3.19 4.76
CA VAL A 127 4.36 3.51 4.50
C VAL A 127 4.37 4.76 3.63
N ASP A 128 4.63 5.91 4.26
CA ASP A 128 4.49 7.23 3.66
C ASP A 128 5.82 7.85 3.26
N GLY A 129 5.76 8.76 2.31
CA GLY A 129 6.91 9.51 1.81
C GLY A 129 7.59 8.89 0.59
N SER A 130 8.03 9.75 -0.31
CA SER A 130 8.78 9.34 -1.51
C SER A 130 10.12 8.71 -1.14
N PHE A 131 10.56 7.73 -1.93
CA PHE A 131 11.89 7.17 -1.77
C PHE A 131 12.96 8.24 -2.05
N ASP A 132 13.93 8.35 -1.16
CA ASP A 132 15.08 9.25 -1.27
C ASP A 132 16.37 8.42 -1.36
N ILE A 133 17.02 8.44 -2.53
CA ILE A 133 18.22 7.66 -2.77
C ILE A 133 19.38 8.07 -1.84
N ALA A 134 19.45 9.34 -1.43
CA ALA A 134 20.47 9.81 -0.50
C ALA A 134 20.29 9.24 0.93
N GLN A 135 19.08 8.78 1.25
CA GLN A 135 18.74 8.18 2.55
C GLN A 135 18.46 6.66 2.44
N LYS A 136 18.81 6.06 1.29
CA LYS A 136 18.65 4.61 1.07
C LYS A 136 19.39 3.82 2.13
N ASP A 137 18.69 2.83 2.72
CA ASP A 137 19.26 1.93 3.71
C ASP A 137 18.54 0.57 3.60
N LEU A 138 19.29 -0.46 3.19
CA LEU A 138 18.76 -1.82 2.99
C LEU A 138 18.50 -2.57 4.30
N MET A 139 18.93 -2.03 5.44
CA MET A 139 18.68 -2.60 6.76
C MET A 139 17.33 -2.17 7.35
N LEU A 140 16.65 -1.21 6.71
CA LEU A 140 15.34 -0.75 7.14
C LEU A 140 14.27 -1.81 6.84
N ALA A 141 13.46 -2.14 7.84
CA ALA A 141 12.33 -3.03 7.63
C ALA A 141 11.21 -2.32 6.86
N PHE A 142 10.73 -2.97 5.81
CA PHE A 142 9.55 -2.60 5.03
C PHE A 142 9.55 -1.20 4.40
N ARG A 143 10.72 -0.55 4.26
CA ARG A 143 10.87 0.73 3.57
C ARG A 143 12.26 0.86 2.96
N GLY A 144 12.42 1.71 1.95
CA GLY A 144 13.66 1.84 1.20
C GLY A 144 14.62 2.93 1.69
N SER A 145 14.11 3.96 2.36
CA SER A 145 14.90 5.12 2.80
C SER A 145 14.46 5.64 4.17
N LYS A 146 15.39 6.31 4.88
CA LYS A 146 15.19 6.74 6.28
C LYS A 146 14.09 7.78 6.47
N ASN A 147 13.82 8.59 5.46
CA ASN A 147 12.76 9.60 5.47
C ASN A 147 11.36 9.00 5.42
N GLN A 148 11.20 7.77 4.91
CA GLN A 148 9.91 7.09 4.89
C GLN A 148 9.51 6.64 6.29
N ARG A 149 8.20 6.69 6.60
CA ARG A 149 7.67 6.31 7.90
C ARG A 149 6.71 5.13 7.77
N LEU A 150 6.77 4.22 8.72
CA LEU A 150 5.70 3.22 8.93
C LEU A 150 4.76 3.80 9.99
N ILE A 151 3.56 4.16 9.59
CA ILE A 151 2.59 4.84 10.47
C ILE A 151 1.46 3.86 10.81
N ASP A 152 1.19 3.70 12.11
CA ASP A 152 -0.02 3.04 12.58
C ASP A 152 -1.18 4.02 12.40
N ILE A 153 -1.99 3.79 11.39
CA ILE A 153 -3.07 4.72 11.02
C ILE A 153 -4.20 4.65 12.04
N GLN A 154 -4.54 3.49 12.56
CA GLN A 154 -5.65 3.36 13.49
C GLN A 154 -5.34 4.08 14.81
N GLU A 155 -4.13 3.92 15.35
CA GLU A 155 -3.73 4.64 16.56
C GLU A 155 -3.54 6.14 16.30
N THR A 156 -3.03 6.52 15.11
CA THR A 156 -2.92 7.93 14.69
C THR A 156 -4.29 8.62 14.62
N LEU A 157 -5.29 7.99 14.01
CA LEU A 157 -6.64 8.54 13.91
C LEU A 157 -7.32 8.66 15.29
N LYS A 158 -7.09 7.68 16.15
CA LYS A 158 -7.66 7.63 17.51
C LYS A 158 -7.05 8.71 18.44
N SER A 159 -5.73 8.86 18.40
CA SER A 159 -5.01 9.80 19.28
C SER A 159 -4.93 11.21 18.74
N GLY A 160 -5.09 11.41 17.42
CA GLY A 160 -4.84 12.68 16.73
C GLY A 160 -3.34 13.02 16.59
N ILE A 161 -2.44 12.12 16.97
CA ILE A 161 -0.99 12.30 16.92
C ILE A 161 -0.39 11.19 16.05
N VAL A 162 0.50 11.56 15.11
CA VAL A 162 1.18 10.59 14.24
C VAL A 162 1.92 9.56 15.09
N THR A 163 1.46 8.32 15.04
CA THR A 163 1.99 7.20 15.80
C THR A 163 2.73 6.25 14.85
N LEU A 164 4.01 6.01 15.10
CA LEU A 164 4.78 5.07 14.33
C LEU A 164 4.39 3.63 14.69
N TRP A 165 4.32 2.79 13.66
CA TRP A 165 4.05 1.37 13.83
C TRP A 165 5.20 0.66 14.54
N LYS A 166 4.89 -0.13 15.58
CA LYS A 166 5.86 -0.77 16.48
C LYS A 166 5.90 -2.30 16.37
N GLY A 167 5.35 -2.88 15.32
CA GLY A 167 5.23 -4.34 15.19
C GLY A 167 6.51 -5.09 14.82
N ILE A 168 7.68 -4.45 14.93
CA ILE A 168 9.00 -5.08 14.81
C ILE A 168 9.70 -4.88 16.15
N GLU A 169 9.42 -5.72 17.08
CA GLU A 169 10.30 -6.00 18.23
C GLU A 169 10.87 -7.38 18.09
#